data_260d7cbb58b4512ff8b265abe0489cdd
#
_entry.id   260d7cbb58b4512ff8b265abe0489cdd
#
_cell.length_a   1.000
_cell.length_b   1.000
_cell.length_c   1.000
_cell.angle_alpha   90.00
_cell.angle_beta   90.00
_cell.angle_gamma   90.00
#
_symmetry.space_group_name_H-M   'P 1'
#
loop_
_entity.id
_entity.type
_entity.pdbx_description
1 polymer ?
#
loop_
_entity_poly.entity_id
_entity_poly.type
_entity_poly.pdbx_seq_one_letter_code
_entity_poly.pdbx_strand_id
1 'polypeptide(L)'
;MNILAVFAHPDDEIGCIGTLARHAARGDKVMLVWTTLGELASQFGDASYEEVTRVRREHGAWVAEKIGARHHFFEMGDSRMTGGRDEALQLARLYAHFQPNVVITWSDDHPHPDHRMTARIAYDAVTLARIPKILNEGQADRIEAWREPVRLYQYFADASPYPEVSVDITESIDISTAVLDYYQQFYGWKFTPEAYREARGRAGEMSGVRYAERFNVRAAHGRAVAYLE
;
A
#
# COMPACT_ATOMS: atom_id res chain seq x y z
N MET A 1 8.72 10.80 -9.37
CA MET A 1 9.00 10.10 -8.09
C MET A 1 8.76 8.62 -8.24
N ASN A 2 9.22 7.81 -7.27
CA ASN A 2 8.91 6.39 -7.20
C ASN A 2 8.01 6.15 -5.98
N ILE A 3 6.79 5.66 -6.22
CA ILE A 3 5.76 5.45 -5.19
C ILE A 3 5.45 3.98 -5.11
N LEU A 4 5.57 3.43 -3.91
CA LEU A 4 5.27 2.05 -3.61
C LEU A 4 4.08 1.98 -2.67
N ALA A 5 3.01 1.29 -3.06
CA ALA A 5 1.88 1.01 -2.20
C ALA A 5 1.94 -0.45 -1.76
N VAL A 6 2.08 -0.69 -0.44
CA VAL A 6 2.32 -2.01 0.15
C VAL A 6 1.14 -2.41 1.01
N PHE A 7 0.42 -3.43 0.60
CA PHE A 7 -0.78 -3.93 1.27
C PHE A 7 -0.70 -5.43 1.54
N ALA A 8 -1.62 -5.93 2.35
CA ALA A 8 -1.67 -7.34 2.69
C ALA A 8 -2.30 -8.17 1.55
N HIS A 9 -3.47 -7.74 1.07
CA HIS A 9 -4.30 -8.51 0.14
C HIS A 9 -4.66 -7.69 -1.10
N PRO A 10 -4.81 -8.33 -2.29
CA PRO A 10 -5.42 -7.67 -3.45
C PRO A 10 -6.88 -7.31 -3.15
N ASP A 11 -7.20 -6.06 -3.07
CA ASP A 11 -8.39 -5.28 -2.76
C ASP A 11 -8.14 -4.19 -1.70
N ASP A 12 -7.10 -4.32 -0.90
CA ASP A 12 -6.73 -3.35 0.14
C ASP A 12 -6.37 -1.96 -0.43
N GLU A 13 -5.85 -1.91 -1.66
CA GLU A 13 -5.40 -0.69 -2.31
C GLU A 13 -6.52 0.30 -2.64
N ILE A 14 -7.78 -0.13 -2.53
CA ILE A 14 -8.96 0.70 -2.85
C ILE A 14 -8.97 2.04 -2.09
N GLY A 15 -8.30 2.11 -0.96
CA GLY A 15 -8.19 3.31 -0.14
C GLY A 15 -7.32 4.42 -0.76
N CYS A 16 -6.45 4.12 -1.74
CA CYS A 16 -5.50 5.08 -2.32
C CYS A 16 -5.41 5.05 -3.85
N ILE A 17 -6.34 4.39 -4.53
CA ILE A 17 -6.31 4.26 -6.00
C ILE A 17 -6.35 5.62 -6.70
N GLY A 18 -7.13 6.58 -6.19
CA GLY A 18 -7.20 7.92 -6.75
C GLY A 18 -5.85 8.65 -6.70
N THR A 19 -5.16 8.55 -5.56
CA THR A 19 -3.81 9.08 -5.38
C THR A 19 -2.82 8.41 -6.33
N LEU A 20 -2.81 7.07 -6.39
CA LEU A 20 -1.88 6.32 -7.23
C LEU A 20 -2.09 6.60 -8.72
N ALA A 21 -3.35 6.61 -9.18
CA ALA A 21 -3.70 6.93 -10.57
C ALA A 21 -3.26 8.36 -10.96
N ARG A 22 -3.45 9.33 -10.07
CA ARG A 22 -3.00 10.70 -10.30
C ARG A 22 -1.48 10.81 -10.43
N HIS A 23 -0.75 10.10 -9.59
CA HIS A 23 0.70 10.04 -9.69
C HIS A 23 1.18 9.35 -10.97
N ALA A 24 0.57 8.23 -11.36
CA ALA A 24 0.89 7.55 -12.60
C ALA A 24 0.61 8.43 -13.83
N ALA A 25 -0.54 9.11 -13.86
CA ALA A 25 -0.90 10.06 -14.93
C ALA A 25 0.09 11.24 -15.05
N ARG A 26 0.73 11.65 -13.95
CA ARG A 26 1.79 12.64 -13.93
C ARG A 26 3.15 12.14 -14.43
N GLY A 27 3.29 10.83 -14.65
CA GLY A 27 4.53 10.18 -15.08
C GLY A 27 5.43 9.70 -13.93
N ASP A 28 4.96 9.68 -12.70
CA ASP A 28 5.65 9.03 -11.59
C ASP A 28 5.63 7.50 -11.77
N LYS A 29 6.67 6.82 -11.28
CA LYS A 29 6.71 5.36 -11.28
C LYS A 29 5.92 4.85 -10.08
N VAL A 30 4.82 4.17 -10.32
CA VAL A 30 3.95 3.59 -9.29
C VAL A 30 4.06 2.07 -9.31
N MET A 31 4.11 1.45 -8.13
CA MET A 31 4.05 0.00 -7.97
C MET A 31 3.11 -0.37 -6.82
N LEU A 32 2.21 -1.31 -7.10
CA LEU A 32 1.39 -2.00 -6.11
C LEU A 32 2.11 -3.27 -5.65
N VAL A 33 2.12 -3.49 -4.35
CA VAL A 33 2.73 -4.66 -3.72
C VAL A 33 1.75 -5.26 -2.74
N TRP A 34 1.56 -6.57 -2.83
CA TRP A 34 0.79 -7.32 -1.84
C TRP A 34 1.68 -8.37 -1.17
N THR A 35 1.59 -8.43 0.16
CA THR A 35 2.45 -9.31 0.96
C THR A 35 1.92 -10.73 1.03
N THR A 36 0.61 -10.90 0.89
CA THR A 36 -0.09 -12.19 0.74
C THR A 36 -1.04 -12.15 -0.44
N LEU A 37 -1.69 -13.25 -0.73
CA LEU A 37 -2.69 -13.31 -1.79
C LEU A 37 -4.13 -13.41 -1.23
N GLY A 38 -4.28 -13.38 0.09
CA GLY A 38 -5.58 -13.53 0.73
C GLY A 38 -6.23 -14.87 0.43
N GLU A 39 -5.42 -15.94 0.40
CA GLU A 39 -5.84 -17.28 -0.01
C GLU A 39 -6.85 -17.94 0.94
N LEU A 40 -7.05 -17.34 2.13
CA LEU A 40 -8.07 -17.75 3.11
C LEU A 40 -9.34 -16.89 3.08
N ALA A 41 -9.48 -16.02 2.08
CA ALA A 41 -10.58 -15.08 1.99
C ALA A 41 -11.94 -15.78 1.90
N SER A 42 -12.82 -15.54 2.89
CA SER A 42 -14.11 -16.23 3.04
C SER A 42 -15.11 -15.99 1.91
N GLN A 43 -14.97 -14.90 1.16
CA GLN A 43 -15.84 -14.59 0.03
C GLN A 43 -15.67 -15.55 -1.16
N PHE A 44 -14.67 -16.41 -1.15
CA PHE A 44 -14.49 -17.45 -2.16
C PHE A 44 -15.15 -18.78 -1.81
N GLY A 45 -15.82 -18.88 -0.65
CA GLY A 45 -16.50 -20.11 -0.22
C GLY A 45 -15.51 -21.29 -0.11
N ASP A 46 -15.84 -22.39 -0.79
CA ASP A 46 -15.06 -23.65 -0.76
C ASP A 46 -14.00 -23.73 -1.90
N ALA A 47 -13.68 -22.63 -2.58
CA ALA A 47 -12.65 -22.63 -3.61
C ALA A 47 -11.28 -23.05 -3.05
N SER A 48 -10.48 -23.75 -3.86
CA SER A 48 -9.13 -24.15 -3.46
C SER A 48 -8.22 -22.94 -3.29
N TYR A 49 -7.16 -23.07 -2.47
CA TYR A 49 -6.15 -22.03 -2.31
C TYR A 49 -5.51 -21.63 -3.64
N GLU A 50 -5.28 -22.60 -4.53
CA GLU A 50 -4.72 -22.36 -5.85
C GLU A 50 -5.67 -21.48 -6.69
N GLU A 51 -6.97 -21.77 -6.67
CA GLU A 51 -7.97 -20.99 -7.38
C GLU A 51 -8.07 -19.56 -6.82
N VAL A 52 -8.16 -19.41 -5.51
CA VAL A 52 -8.19 -18.10 -4.85
C VAL A 52 -6.94 -17.29 -5.22
N THR A 53 -5.76 -17.90 -5.10
CA THR A 53 -4.49 -17.29 -5.45
C THR A 53 -4.45 -16.80 -6.90
N ARG A 54 -4.91 -17.62 -7.83
CA ARG A 54 -4.99 -17.27 -9.25
C ARG A 54 -5.88 -16.05 -9.47
N VAL A 55 -7.11 -16.08 -8.93
CA VAL A 55 -8.07 -14.98 -9.09
C VAL A 55 -7.56 -13.69 -8.44
N ARG A 56 -6.97 -13.77 -7.25
CA ARG A 56 -6.39 -12.60 -6.57
C ARG A 56 -5.24 -11.97 -7.35
N ARG A 57 -4.40 -12.79 -7.99
CA ARG A 57 -3.35 -12.27 -8.90
C ARG A 57 -3.95 -11.55 -10.10
N GLU A 58 -5.02 -12.10 -10.69
CA GLU A 58 -5.73 -11.47 -11.80
C GLU A 58 -6.33 -10.11 -11.38
N HIS A 59 -6.92 -10.03 -10.18
CA HIS A 59 -7.44 -8.78 -9.63
C HIS A 59 -6.35 -7.72 -9.48
N GLY A 60 -5.28 -8.04 -8.79
CA GLY A 60 -4.19 -7.08 -8.57
C GLY A 60 -3.51 -6.66 -9.87
N ALA A 61 -3.32 -7.58 -10.82
CA ALA A 61 -2.79 -7.26 -12.14
C ALA A 61 -3.70 -6.31 -12.92
N TRP A 62 -5.02 -6.58 -12.92
CA TRP A 62 -6.02 -5.72 -13.56
C TRP A 62 -6.02 -4.30 -12.96
N VAL A 63 -5.99 -4.19 -11.62
CA VAL A 63 -5.95 -2.88 -10.96
C VAL A 63 -4.68 -2.12 -11.33
N ALA A 64 -3.52 -2.79 -11.29
CA ALA A 64 -2.26 -2.17 -11.65
C ALA A 64 -2.27 -1.64 -13.10
N GLU A 65 -2.75 -2.44 -14.05
CA GLU A 65 -2.92 -2.04 -15.45
C GLU A 65 -3.87 -0.83 -15.57
N LYS A 66 -5.01 -0.88 -14.88
CA LYS A 66 -6.03 0.18 -14.91
C LYS A 66 -5.51 1.54 -14.50
N ILE A 67 -4.58 1.60 -13.55
CA ILE A 67 -3.98 2.85 -13.06
C ILE A 67 -2.60 3.17 -13.69
N GLY A 68 -2.10 2.33 -14.59
CA GLY A 68 -0.78 2.51 -15.20
C GLY A 68 0.38 2.24 -14.24
N ALA A 69 0.20 1.34 -13.27
CA ALA A 69 1.20 0.95 -12.29
C ALA A 69 1.85 -0.39 -12.62
N ARG A 70 3.03 -0.63 -12.04
CA ARG A 70 3.61 -1.97 -11.94
C ARG A 70 3.01 -2.69 -10.73
N HIS A 71 3.18 -4.02 -10.67
CA HIS A 71 2.77 -4.78 -9.49
C HIS A 71 3.80 -5.85 -9.11
N HIS A 72 3.72 -6.27 -7.84
CA HIS A 72 4.51 -7.36 -7.29
C HIS A 72 3.70 -8.10 -6.21
N PHE A 73 3.73 -9.43 -6.24
CA PHE A 73 3.10 -10.27 -5.22
C PHE A 73 4.18 -11.01 -4.44
N PHE A 74 4.14 -10.88 -3.11
CA PHE A 74 4.80 -11.81 -2.21
C PHE A 74 3.85 -12.95 -1.85
N GLU A 75 4.38 -14.02 -1.29
CA GLU A 75 3.63 -15.18 -0.80
C GLU A 75 4.00 -15.45 0.67
N MET A 76 3.80 -14.41 1.51
CA MET A 76 4.13 -14.50 2.94
C MET A 76 3.11 -15.32 3.75
N GLY A 77 1.99 -15.72 3.10
CA GLY A 77 0.93 -16.53 3.66
C GLY A 77 -0.13 -15.71 4.41
N ASP A 78 -1.38 -15.81 3.93
CA ASP A 78 -2.53 -15.14 4.54
C ASP A 78 -2.75 -15.62 5.97
N SER A 79 -2.95 -14.67 6.89
CA SER A 79 -3.09 -14.89 8.33
C SER A 79 -1.90 -15.60 9.01
N ARG A 80 -0.74 -15.66 8.33
CA ARG A 80 0.50 -16.29 8.83
C ARG A 80 1.65 -15.32 8.98
N MET A 81 1.46 -14.08 8.58
CA MET A 81 2.48 -13.04 8.71
C MET A 81 2.84 -12.79 10.17
N THR A 82 4.13 -12.66 10.42
CA THR A 82 4.68 -12.41 11.78
C THR A 82 5.11 -10.96 11.98
N GLY A 83 5.25 -10.19 10.90
CA GLY A 83 5.86 -8.86 10.90
C GLY A 83 7.34 -8.92 11.25
N GLY A 84 7.98 -10.08 10.98
CA GLY A 84 9.35 -10.36 11.39
C GLY A 84 10.40 -9.85 10.41
N ARG A 85 11.68 -10.04 10.83
CA ARG A 85 12.86 -9.58 10.08
C ARG A 85 12.93 -10.13 8.66
N ASP A 86 12.62 -11.40 8.46
CA ASP A 86 12.79 -12.06 7.17
C ASP A 86 11.77 -11.54 6.15
N GLU A 87 10.53 -11.30 6.57
CA GLU A 87 9.49 -10.65 5.76
C GLU A 87 9.89 -9.20 5.43
N ALA A 88 10.35 -8.44 6.43
CA ALA A 88 10.84 -7.08 6.23
C ALA A 88 12.07 -7.03 5.30
N LEU A 89 12.95 -8.04 5.34
CA LEU A 89 14.12 -8.11 4.48
C LEU A 89 13.74 -8.40 3.01
N GLN A 90 12.75 -9.24 2.75
CA GLN A 90 12.22 -9.44 1.40
C GLN A 90 11.73 -8.10 0.82
N LEU A 91 10.95 -7.36 1.60
CA LEU A 91 10.45 -6.05 1.19
C LEU A 91 11.58 -5.00 1.06
N ALA A 92 12.58 -5.04 1.93
CA ALA A 92 13.74 -4.15 1.86
C ALA A 92 14.56 -4.35 0.56
N ARG A 93 14.67 -5.58 0.09
CA ARG A 93 15.30 -5.89 -1.21
C ARG A 93 14.50 -5.29 -2.36
N LEU A 94 13.18 -5.37 -2.31
CA LEU A 94 12.32 -4.68 -3.29
C LEU A 94 12.51 -3.16 -3.22
N TYR A 95 12.62 -2.57 -2.01
CA TYR A 95 12.90 -1.15 -1.87
C TYR A 95 14.23 -0.77 -2.49
N ALA A 96 15.27 -1.56 -2.30
CA ALA A 96 16.59 -1.32 -2.89
C ALA A 96 16.54 -1.34 -4.44
N HIS A 97 15.73 -2.21 -5.03
CA HIS A 97 15.55 -2.28 -6.48
C HIS A 97 14.62 -1.19 -7.04
N PHE A 98 13.50 -0.93 -6.38
CA PHE A 98 12.51 0.04 -6.84
C PHE A 98 12.88 1.48 -6.51
N GLN A 99 13.64 1.68 -5.44
CA GLN A 99 14.13 2.98 -4.95
C GLN A 99 12.98 3.96 -4.61
N PRO A 100 12.06 3.60 -3.70
CA PRO A 100 10.90 4.43 -3.40
C PRO A 100 11.28 5.75 -2.73
N ASN A 101 10.61 6.84 -3.12
CA ASN A 101 10.59 8.10 -2.39
C ASN A 101 9.41 8.16 -1.41
N VAL A 102 8.35 7.43 -1.75
CA VAL A 102 7.10 7.35 -0.99
C VAL A 102 6.69 5.90 -0.84
N VAL A 103 6.27 5.53 0.35
CA VAL A 103 5.59 4.27 0.65
C VAL A 103 4.22 4.57 1.24
N ILE A 104 3.17 3.94 0.73
CA ILE A 104 1.80 3.98 1.27
C ILE A 104 1.49 2.59 1.82
N THR A 105 0.94 2.50 3.03
CA THR A 105 0.59 1.22 3.67
C THR A 105 -0.56 1.39 4.67
N TRP A 106 -0.88 0.34 5.40
CA TRP A 106 -1.86 0.33 6.47
C TRP A 106 -1.42 1.15 7.69
N SER A 107 -2.39 1.50 8.56
CA SER A 107 -2.11 2.04 9.89
C SER A 107 -1.54 0.95 10.82
N ASP A 108 -0.77 1.37 11.83
CA ASP A 108 -0.14 0.45 12.79
C ASP A 108 -1.15 -0.28 13.69
N ASP A 109 -2.35 0.26 13.84
CA ASP A 109 -3.40 -0.16 14.75
C ASP A 109 -4.64 -0.76 14.06
N HIS A 110 -4.52 -1.07 12.75
CA HIS A 110 -5.62 -1.68 12.01
C HIS A 110 -6.07 -3.00 12.65
N PRO A 111 -7.39 -3.30 12.74
CA PRO A 111 -7.90 -4.51 13.41
C PRO A 111 -7.42 -5.83 12.78
N HIS A 112 -7.18 -5.88 11.46
CA HIS A 112 -6.70 -7.09 10.78
C HIS A 112 -5.21 -7.36 11.08
N PRO A 113 -4.82 -8.58 11.52
CA PRO A 113 -3.43 -8.90 11.83
C PRO A 113 -2.47 -8.63 10.67
N ASP A 114 -2.76 -9.15 9.47
CA ASP A 114 -1.87 -9.01 8.31
C ASP A 114 -1.67 -7.55 7.90
N HIS A 115 -2.69 -6.70 8.07
CA HIS A 115 -2.56 -5.27 7.81
C HIS A 115 -1.54 -4.62 8.75
N ARG A 116 -1.59 -4.97 10.06
CA ARG A 116 -0.59 -4.49 11.03
C ARG A 116 0.81 -5.03 10.75
N MET A 117 0.91 -6.32 10.39
CA MET A 117 2.21 -6.91 10.06
C MET A 117 2.78 -6.29 8.78
N THR A 118 1.95 -6.04 7.77
CA THR A 118 2.35 -5.33 6.56
C THR A 118 2.82 -3.92 6.86
N ALA A 119 2.09 -3.15 7.68
CA ALA A 119 2.51 -1.81 8.12
C ALA A 119 3.87 -1.84 8.83
N ARG A 120 4.07 -2.80 9.72
CA ARG A 120 5.32 -3.00 10.45
C ARG A 120 6.49 -3.29 9.52
N ILE A 121 6.37 -4.30 8.66
CA ILE A 121 7.48 -4.64 7.74
C ILE A 121 7.74 -3.55 6.71
N ALA A 122 6.72 -2.80 6.30
CA ALA A 122 6.88 -1.65 5.40
C ALA A 122 7.73 -0.55 6.05
N TYR A 123 7.57 -0.31 7.35
CA TYR A 123 8.41 0.62 8.10
C TYR A 123 9.82 0.09 8.31
N ASP A 124 9.96 -1.16 8.77
CA ASP A 124 11.27 -1.77 9.06
C ASP A 124 12.12 -1.89 7.79
N ALA A 125 11.50 -2.19 6.65
CA ALA A 125 12.16 -2.30 5.34
C ALA A 125 12.88 -1.00 4.93
N VAL A 126 12.39 0.18 5.34
CA VAL A 126 13.08 1.46 5.08
C VAL A 126 14.48 1.46 5.68
N THR A 127 14.62 0.96 6.90
CA THR A 127 15.93 0.88 7.57
C THR A 127 16.80 -0.24 7.00
N LEU A 128 16.22 -1.42 6.79
CA LEU A 128 16.96 -2.58 6.28
C LEU A 128 17.50 -2.34 4.86
N ALA A 129 16.75 -1.62 4.01
CA ALA A 129 17.17 -1.27 2.65
C ALA A 129 18.44 -0.38 2.61
N ARG A 130 18.79 0.27 3.71
CA ARG A 130 19.95 1.18 3.84
C ARG A 130 21.24 0.45 4.21
N ILE A 131 21.16 -0.81 4.64
CA ILE A 131 22.28 -1.55 5.25
C ILE A 131 22.79 -2.64 4.32
N PRO A 132 23.90 -2.43 3.59
CA PRO A 132 24.38 -3.39 2.57
C PRO A 132 24.63 -4.79 3.11
N LYS A 133 25.16 -4.93 4.34
CA LYS A 133 25.42 -6.23 4.95
C LYS A 133 24.14 -7.04 5.17
N ILE A 134 23.03 -6.37 5.53
CA ILE A 134 21.74 -7.01 5.75
C ILE A 134 21.12 -7.38 4.41
N LEU A 135 21.06 -6.45 3.46
CA LEU A 135 20.49 -6.68 2.13
C LEU A 135 21.09 -7.90 1.43
N ASN A 136 22.41 -8.05 1.56
CA ASN A 136 23.19 -9.06 0.85
C ASN A 136 23.36 -10.36 1.63
N GLU A 137 22.72 -10.50 2.78
CA GLU A 137 22.75 -11.74 3.57
C GLU A 137 22.14 -12.89 2.76
N GLY A 138 22.94 -13.92 2.46
CA GLY A 138 22.51 -15.07 1.66
C GLY A 138 22.25 -14.80 0.17
N GLN A 139 22.64 -13.62 -0.35
CA GLN A 139 22.50 -13.31 -1.77
C GLN A 139 23.78 -13.65 -2.54
N ALA A 140 23.61 -14.23 -3.73
CA ALA A 140 24.72 -14.48 -4.66
C ALA A 140 25.15 -13.19 -5.37
N ASP A 141 24.17 -12.38 -5.78
CA ASP A 141 24.39 -11.11 -6.46
C ASP A 141 24.28 -9.94 -5.49
N ARG A 142 25.15 -8.95 -5.67
CA ARG A 142 25.17 -7.77 -4.81
C ARG A 142 23.98 -6.85 -5.11
N ILE A 143 23.23 -6.51 -4.05
CA ILE A 143 22.18 -5.51 -4.05
C ILE A 143 22.75 -4.21 -3.50
N GLU A 144 22.61 -3.12 -4.25
CA GLU A 144 23.01 -1.79 -3.80
C GLU A 144 21.97 -1.21 -2.84
N ALA A 145 22.43 -0.64 -1.73
CA ALA A 145 21.56 -0.09 -0.70
C ALA A 145 20.88 1.20 -1.14
N TRP A 146 19.57 1.32 -0.87
CA TRP A 146 18.82 2.55 -1.07
C TRP A 146 18.88 3.40 0.20
N ARG A 147 19.48 4.59 0.13
CA ARG A 147 19.75 5.45 1.29
C ARG A 147 19.03 6.78 1.25
N GLU A 148 18.33 7.08 0.18
CA GLU A 148 17.55 8.31 0.09
C GLU A 148 16.38 8.32 1.09
N PRO A 149 15.90 9.51 1.48
CA PRO A 149 14.75 9.62 2.37
C PRO A 149 13.51 8.99 1.76
N VAL A 150 12.79 8.20 2.55
CA VAL A 150 11.50 7.60 2.21
C VAL A 150 10.44 8.20 3.11
N ARG A 151 9.40 8.80 2.53
CA ARG A 151 8.22 9.23 3.26
C ARG A 151 7.23 8.10 3.33
N LEU A 152 6.78 7.78 4.54
CA LEU A 152 5.81 6.72 4.78
C LEU A 152 4.45 7.33 5.12
N TYR A 153 3.47 6.99 4.31
CA TYR A 153 2.06 7.36 4.50
C TYR A 153 1.29 6.12 4.91
N GLN A 154 0.44 6.30 5.90
CA GLN A 154 -0.48 5.26 6.36
C GLN A 154 -1.91 5.65 6.03
N TYR A 155 -2.79 4.69 5.81
CA TYR A 155 -4.21 4.97 5.73
C TYR A 155 -4.66 5.73 6.97
N PHE A 156 -5.52 6.70 6.73
CA PHE A 156 -6.02 7.57 7.79
C PHE A 156 -6.71 6.76 8.90
N ALA A 157 -6.33 7.05 10.13
CA ALA A 157 -6.96 6.58 11.35
C ALA A 157 -7.06 7.74 12.34
N ASP A 158 -8.26 7.97 12.89
CA ASP A 158 -8.52 9.09 13.82
C ASP A 158 -7.64 9.00 15.09
N ALA A 159 -7.34 7.77 15.52
CA ALA A 159 -6.50 7.54 16.70
C ALA A 159 -4.98 7.61 16.40
N SER A 160 -4.58 7.83 15.14
CA SER A 160 -3.17 7.89 14.78
C SER A 160 -2.46 9.08 15.43
N PRO A 161 -1.26 8.89 16.02
CA PRO A 161 -0.47 9.99 16.56
C PRO A 161 0.21 10.84 15.47
N TYR A 162 0.12 10.45 14.21
CA TYR A 162 0.82 11.09 13.09
C TYR A 162 -0.03 12.17 12.43
N PRO A 163 0.60 13.24 11.91
CA PRO A 163 -0.11 14.30 11.19
C PRO A 163 -0.92 13.76 10.02
N GLU A 164 -2.08 14.35 9.79
CA GLU A 164 -2.91 14.07 8.62
C GLU A 164 -2.44 14.85 7.40
N VAL A 165 -2.64 14.25 6.23
CA VAL A 165 -2.57 14.90 4.92
C VAL A 165 -3.70 14.38 4.04
N SER A 166 -4.31 15.28 3.28
CA SER A 166 -5.30 14.94 2.26
C SER A 166 -4.73 15.13 0.88
N VAL A 167 -4.97 14.18 -0.01
CA VAL A 167 -4.60 14.25 -1.42
C VAL A 167 -5.85 14.50 -2.25
N ASP A 168 -5.84 15.59 -3.02
CA ASP A 168 -6.91 15.88 -3.98
C ASP A 168 -6.92 14.83 -5.10
N ILE A 169 -8.02 14.09 -5.21
CA ILE A 169 -8.24 13.05 -6.21
C ILE A 169 -9.38 13.40 -7.18
N THR A 170 -9.74 14.68 -7.28
CA THR A 170 -10.88 15.11 -8.09
C THR A 170 -10.76 14.65 -9.54
N GLU A 171 -9.55 14.70 -10.12
CA GLU A 171 -9.30 14.28 -11.50
C GLU A 171 -9.21 12.76 -11.69
N SER A 172 -9.02 11.99 -10.61
CA SER A 172 -8.87 10.53 -10.64
C SER A 172 -10.01 9.78 -9.95
N ILE A 173 -11.05 10.48 -9.50
CA ILE A 173 -12.19 9.85 -8.81
C ILE A 173 -12.90 8.80 -9.67
N ASP A 174 -12.99 8.99 -10.97
CA ASP A 174 -13.66 8.04 -11.86
C ASP A 174 -12.88 6.73 -11.98
N ILE A 175 -11.55 6.78 -12.01
CA ILE A 175 -10.69 5.58 -12.02
C ILE A 175 -10.83 4.83 -10.69
N SER A 176 -10.76 5.52 -9.56
CA SER A 176 -10.90 4.87 -8.25
C SER A 176 -12.28 4.29 -8.02
N THR A 177 -13.33 4.98 -8.51
CA THR A 177 -14.70 4.46 -8.47
C THR A 177 -14.86 3.19 -9.35
N ALA A 178 -14.23 3.16 -10.53
CA ALA A 178 -14.27 2.00 -11.40
C ALA A 178 -13.55 0.76 -10.81
N VAL A 179 -12.47 0.98 -10.05
CA VAL A 179 -11.79 -0.10 -9.32
C VAL A 179 -12.68 -0.63 -8.19
N LEU A 180 -13.36 0.24 -7.44
CA LEU A 180 -14.32 -0.21 -6.45
C LEU A 180 -15.46 -1.01 -7.08
N ASP A 181 -16.04 -0.53 -8.18
CA ASP A 181 -17.11 -1.19 -8.89
C ASP A 181 -16.71 -2.60 -9.34
N TYR A 182 -15.49 -2.76 -9.86
CA TYR A 182 -14.92 -4.05 -10.23
C TYR A 182 -14.90 -5.03 -9.05
N TYR A 183 -14.39 -4.62 -7.89
CA TYR A 183 -14.38 -5.46 -6.70
C TYR A 183 -15.80 -5.70 -6.13
N GLN A 184 -16.63 -4.67 -6.12
CA GLN A 184 -18.00 -4.76 -5.64
C GLN A 184 -18.82 -5.77 -6.44
N GLN A 185 -18.71 -5.77 -7.77
CA GLN A 185 -19.38 -6.72 -8.64
C GLN A 185 -18.90 -8.16 -8.42
N PHE A 186 -17.60 -8.34 -8.17
CA PHE A 186 -17.03 -9.66 -7.94
C PHE A 186 -17.36 -10.22 -6.54
N TYR A 187 -17.18 -9.41 -5.50
CA TYR A 187 -17.34 -9.85 -4.11
C TYR A 187 -18.73 -9.65 -3.53
N GLY A 188 -19.62 -8.95 -4.23
CA GLY A 188 -20.94 -8.61 -3.71
C GLY A 188 -20.91 -7.65 -2.52
N TRP A 189 -19.92 -6.75 -2.45
CA TRP A 189 -19.81 -5.79 -1.36
C TRP A 189 -21.04 -4.87 -1.29
N LYS A 190 -21.47 -4.57 -0.06
CA LYS A 190 -22.56 -3.61 0.18
C LYS A 190 -22.14 -2.14 0.02
N PHE A 191 -20.84 -1.88 -0.01
CA PHE A 191 -20.28 -0.55 -0.22
C PHE A 191 -20.30 -0.24 -1.72
N THR A 192 -21.20 0.65 -2.14
CA THR A 192 -21.44 0.94 -3.56
C THR A 192 -20.52 2.03 -4.10
N PRO A 193 -20.38 2.14 -5.43
CA PRO A 193 -19.65 3.25 -6.07
C PRO A 193 -20.14 4.64 -5.64
N GLU A 194 -21.45 4.81 -5.44
CA GLU A 194 -22.03 6.08 -4.97
C GLU A 194 -21.60 6.38 -3.54
N ALA A 195 -21.70 5.41 -2.63
CA ALA A 195 -21.27 5.56 -1.24
C ALA A 195 -19.77 5.83 -1.13
N TYR A 196 -18.96 5.22 -2.02
CA TYR A 196 -17.54 5.51 -2.13
C TYR A 196 -17.29 6.97 -2.51
N ARG A 197 -17.92 7.45 -3.58
CA ARG A 197 -17.79 8.84 -4.04
C ARG A 197 -18.24 9.84 -2.96
N GLU A 198 -19.33 9.53 -2.26
CA GLU A 198 -19.79 10.34 -1.13
C GLU A 198 -18.75 10.41 0.00
N ALA A 199 -18.15 9.28 0.36
CA ALA A 199 -17.10 9.24 1.40
C ALA A 199 -15.88 10.08 0.98
N ARG A 200 -15.45 10.00 -0.29
CA ARG A 200 -14.35 10.82 -0.83
C ARG A 200 -14.74 12.30 -0.95
N GLY A 201 -16.01 12.59 -1.23
CA GLY A 201 -16.56 13.96 -1.22
C GLY A 201 -16.51 14.59 0.18
N ARG A 202 -16.96 13.88 1.21
CA ARG A 202 -16.84 14.34 2.60
C ARG A 202 -15.39 14.64 3.01
N ALA A 203 -14.46 13.76 2.64
CA ALA A 203 -13.02 13.99 2.87
C ALA A 203 -12.53 15.23 2.11
N GLY A 204 -13.04 15.44 0.88
CA GLY A 204 -12.73 16.60 0.05
C GLY A 204 -13.22 17.91 0.65
N GLU A 205 -14.44 17.96 1.14
CA GLU A 205 -15.03 19.14 1.83
C GLU A 205 -14.16 19.58 3.01
N MET A 206 -13.69 18.64 3.84
CA MET A 206 -12.79 18.91 4.95
C MET A 206 -11.45 19.52 4.52
N SER A 207 -11.04 19.30 3.28
CA SER A 207 -9.74 19.68 2.73
C SER A 207 -9.82 20.81 1.69
N GLY A 208 -11.03 21.35 1.43
CA GLY A 208 -11.23 22.42 0.45
C GLY A 208 -11.14 21.99 -1.01
N VAL A 209 -11.35 20.70 -1.31
CA VAL A 209 -11.37 20.13 -2.66
C VAL A 209 -12.64 19.29 -2.87
N ARG A 210 -12.91 18.86 -4.11
CA ARG A 210 -14.15 18.12 -4.39
C ARG A 210 -14.10 16.68 -3.87
N TYR A 211 -12.98 15.99 -4.06
CA TYR A 211 -12.75 14.64 -3.59
C TYR A 211 -11.34 14.48 -3.03
N ALA A 212 -11.18 13.81 -1.90
CA ALA A 212 -9.87 13.56 -1.30
C ALA A 212 -9.71 12.13 -0.76
N GLU A 213 -8.46 11.68 -0.75
CA GLU A 213 -7.99 10.55 0.04
C GLU A 213 -7.14 11.07 1.20
N ARG A 214 -7.32 10.49 2.39
CA ARG A 214 -6.68 10.94 3.62
C ARG A 214 -5.64 9.94 4.09
N PHE A 215 -4.52 10.46 4.58
CA PHE A 215 -3.41 9.65 5.10
C PHE A 215 -2.87 10.27 6.39
N ASN A 216 -2.22 9.44 7.22
CA ASN A 216 -1.34 9.91 8.27
C ASN A 216 0.12 9.81 7.81
N VAL A 217 0.93 10.83 8.09
CA VAL A 217 2.33 10.89 7.66
C VAL A 217 3.24 10.35 8.75
N ARG A 218 3.68 9.09 8.60
CA ARG A 218 4.68 8.50 9.48
C ARG A 218 6.07 8.82 8.95
N ALA A 219 6.78 9.78 9.55
CA ALA A 219 8.13 10.13 9.13
C ALA A 219 9.11 9.00 9.47
N ALA A 220 9.77 8.43 8.46
CA ALA A 220 10.90 7.52 8.67
C ALA A 220 12.16 8.27 9.16
N HIS A 221 12.24 9.57 8.87
CA HIS A 221 13.31 10.46 9.31
C HIS A 221 12.70 11.78 9.78
N GLY A 222 12.89 12.10 11.03
CA GLY A 222 12.47 13.36 11.62
C GLY A 222 13.21 14.57 11.04
N ARG A 223 12.71 15.78 11.32
CA ARG A 223 13.47 17.01 11.09
C ARG A 223 14.68 17.02 12.02
N ALA A 224 15.81 17.49 11.51
CA ALA A 224 16.92 17.86 12.38
C ALA A 224 16.49 19.05 13.26
N VAL A 225 16.68 18.90 14.56
CA VAL A 225 16.48 19.96 15.55
C VAL A 225 17.80 20.20 16.27
N ALA A 226 18.03 21.41 16.76
CA ALA A 226 19.28 21.73 17.48
C ALA A 226 19.33 21.06 18.86
N TYR A 227 18.17 20.91 19.51
CA TYR A 227 18.03 20.32 20.84
C TYR A 227 16.71 19.54 20.92
N LEU A 228 16.67 18.54 21.80
CA LEU A 228 15.41 17.86 22.18
C LEU A 228 14.66 18.76 23.15
N GLU A 229 13.36 18.94 22.92
CA GLU A 229 12.40 19.64 23.78
C GLU A 229 11.48 18.64 24.49
#